data_0f7bce0b080bf760bf670e5dd1f69095
#
_entry.id   0f7bce0b080bf760bf670e5dd1f69095
#
_cell.length_a   1.000
_cell.length_b   1.000
_cell.length_c   1.000
_cell.angle_alpha   90.00
_cell.angle_beta   90.00
_cell.angle_gamma   90.00
#
_symmetry.space_group_name_H-M   'P 1'
#
loop_
_entity.id
_entity.type
_entity.pdbx_description
1 polymer ?
#
loop_
_entity_poly.entity_id
_entity_poly.type
_entity_poly.pdbx_seq_one_letter_code
_entity_poly.pdbx_strand_id
1 'polypeptide(L)'
;MNSAQQIVSRMWNYCHLLRDEGLSYLEYIEQLTYLLFLKMAYEKTLPPYKRPSVVPAGCDWPSLLARDGGELETHYRHVLETLGKSGGTLGVIFRKAQNKIQNPALLRRLVADLIDKEQWSALDADVKGDAYEGLLEKNAEDTKSGAGQYFTPRALIRAIVDGMRPAPGQTIIDPACGTGGFLLAAYDYISNHHKLDRKQKAFLKTEALHGVEIVESAARLCAMNLLLHGI
;
A
#
# COMPACT_ATOMS: atom_id res chain seq x y z
N MET A 1 1.29 15.74 -15.50
CA MET A 1 1.44 14.87 -14.32
C MET A 1 0.05 14.61 -13.75
N ASN A 2 -0.31 13.35 -13.52
CA ASN A 2 -1.60 13.02 -12.89
C ASN A 2 -1.53 13.45 -11.41
N SER A 3 -2.49 14.25 -10.96
CA SER A 3 -2.58 14.61 -9.55
C SER A 3 -2.99 13.38 -8.72
N ALA A 4 -2.65 13.35 -7.41
CA ALA A 4 -3.09 12.29 -6.50
C ALA A 4 -4.61 12.06 -6.58
N GLN A 5 -5.40 13.13 -6.64
CA GLN A 5 -6.85 13.07 -6.78
C GLN A 5 -7.33 12.37 -8.06
N GLN A 6 -6.64 12.57 -9.19
CA GLN A 6 -6.98 11.88 -10.44
C GLN A 6 -6.71 10.37 -10.36
N ILE A 7 -5.60 10.01 -9.71
CA ILE A 7 -5.25 8.60 -9.47
C ILE A 7 -6.30 7.97 -8.55
N VAL A 8 -6.63 8.60 -7.43
CA VAL A 8 -7.69 8.14 -6.50
C VAL A 8 -9.02 7.96 -7.23
N SER A 9 -9.44 8.93 -8.03
CA SER A 9 -10.72 8.85 -8.75
C SER A 9 -10.75 7.68 -9.73
N ARG A 10 -9.65 7.42 -10.46
CA ARG A 10 -9.56 6.25 -11.36
C ARG A 10 -9.60 4.94 -10.59
N MET A 11 -8.82 4.82 -9.53
CA MET A 11 -8.80 3.61 -8.70
C MET A 11 -10.18 3.37 -8.08
N TRP A 12 -10.86 4.44 -7.65
CA TRP A 12 -12.19 4.35 -7.08
C TRP A 12 -13.27 3.91 -8.07
N ASN A 13 -13.17 4.32 -9.32
CA ASN A 13 -14.09 3.86 -10.37
C ASN A 13 -14.00 2.34 -10.58
N TYR A 14 -12.80 1.75 -10.47
CA TYR A 14 -12.65 0.29 -10.51
C TYR A 14 -13.20 -0.39 -9.25
N CYS A 15 -13.18 0.30 -8.12
CA CYS A 15 -13.78 -0.19 -6.88
C CYS A 15 -15.27 -0.49 -7.05
N HIS A 16 -16.02 0.40 -7.73
CA HIS A 16 -17.44 0.18 -7.99
C HIS A 16 -17.68 -1.06 -8.86
N LEU A 17 -16.85 -1.27 -9.88
CA LEU A 17 -16.97 -2.46 -10.74
C LEU A 17 -16.77 -3.78 -9.97
N LEU A 18 -15.82 -3.80 -9.02
CA LEU A 18 -15.55 -4.99 -8.21
C LEU A 18 -16.58 -5.19 -7.10
N ARG A 19 -17.17 -4.11 -6.61
CA ARG A 19 -18.27 -4.18 -5.64
C ARG A 19 -19.50 -4.84 -6.26
N ASP A 20 -19.80 -4.56 -7.52
CA ASP A 20 -20.91 -5.20 -8.24
C ASP A 20 -20.71 -6.73 -8.36
N GLU A 21 -19.47 -7.21 -8.22
CA GLU A 21 -19.13 -8.64 -8.12
C GLU A 21 -19.03 -9.16 -6.68
N GLY A 22 -19.44 -8.37 -5.70
CA GLY A 22 -19.55 -8.79 -4.31
C GLY A 22 -18.32 -8.56 -3.44
N LEU A 23 -17.25 -7.90 -3.93
CA LEU A 23 -16.11 -7.52 -3.11
C LEU A 23 -16.47 -6.34 -2.19
N SER A 24 -16.06 -6.43 -0.93
CA SER A 24 -16.05 -5.28 -0.04
C SER A 24 -14.97 -4.26 -0.46
N TYR A 25 -15.11 -3.02 -0.04
CA TYR A 25 -14.10 -1.98 -0.29
C TYR A 25 -12.73 -2.35 0.29
N LEU A 26 -12.71 -2.96 1.46
CA LEU A 26 -11.46 -3.40 2.09
C LEU A 26 -10.75 -4.48 1.27
N GLU A 27 -11.49 -5.48 0.80
CA GLU A 27 -10.96 -6.52 -0.08
C GLU A 27 -10.43 -5.94 -1.39
N TYR A 28 -11.12 -4.94 -1.96
CA TYR A 28 -10.63 -4.23 -3.14
C TYR A 28 -9.29 -3.54 -2.89
N ILE A 29 -9.17 -2.76 -1.80
CA ILE A 29 -7.93 -2.07 -1.46
C ILE A 29 -6.81 -3.09 -1.21
N GLU A 30 -7.13 -4.22 -0.60
CA GLU A 30 -6.18 -5.31 -0.40
C GLU A 30 -5.68 -5.89 -1.72
N GLN A 31 -6.56 -6.15 -2.70
CA GLN A 31 -6.17 -6.61 -4.03
C GLN A 31 -5.32 -5.57 -4.78
N LEU A 32 -5.67 -4.29 -4.67
CA LEU A 32 -4.84 -3.20 -5.21
C LEU A 32 -3.45 -3.16 -4.57
N THR A 33 -3.37 -3.39 -3.25
CA THR A 33 -2.10 -3.43 -2.51
C THR A 33 -1.15 -4.46 -3.11
N TYR A 34 -1.64 -5.67 -3.41
CA TYR A 34 -0.81 -6.72 -4.04
C TYR A 34 -0.33 -6.32 -5.43
N LEU A 35 -1.22 -5.81 -6.25
CA LEU A 35 -0.89 -5.42 -7.62
C LEU A 35 0.07 -4.23 -7.67
N LEU A 36 -0.15 -3.21 -6.84
CA LEU A 36 0.73 -2.05 -6.72
C LEU A 36 2.13 -2.46 -6.28
N PHE A 37 2.23 -3.33 -5.27
CA PHE A 37 3.52 -3.83 -4.81
C PHE A 37 4.29 -4.52 -5.95
N LEU A 38 3.63 -5.46 -6.65
CA LEU A 38 4.25 -6.21 -7.75
C LEU A 38 4.73 -5.30 -8.88
N LYS A 39 3.91 -4.31 -9.25
CA LYS A 39 4.27 -3.32 -10.27
C LYS A 39 5.47 -2.49 -9.84
N MET A 40 5.46 -1.93 -8.63
CA MET A 40 6.56 -1.11 -8.11
C MET A 40 7.84 -1.92 -7.91
N ALA A 41 7.74 -3.16 -7.45
CA ALA A 41 8.89 -4.05 -7.33
C ALA A 41 9.55 -4.29 -8.68
N TYR A 42 8.77 -4.53 -9.73
CA TYR A 42 9.26 -4.66 -11.10
C TYR A 42 9.90 -3.35 -11.61
N GLU A 43 9.22 -2.21 -11.47
CA GLU A 43 9.75 -0.91 -11.92
C GLU A 43 11.11 -0.58 -11.28
N LYS A 44 11.32 -0.97 -10.02
CA LYS A 44 12.62 -0.78 -9.34
C LYS A 44 13.75 -1.60 -9.96
N THR A 45 13.47 -2.63 -10.74
CA THR A 45 14.49 -3.39 -11.48
C THR A 45 14.92 -2.69 -12.77
N LEU A 46 14.10 -1.77 -13.28
CA LEU A 46 14.34 -1.03 -14.51
C LEU A 46 15.21 0.22 -14.29
N PRO A 47 15.80 0.81 -15.34
CA PRO A 47 16.42 2.13 -15.25
C PRO A 47 15.42 3.20 -14.76
N PRO A 48 15.83 4.19 -13.98
CA PRO A 48 17.21 4.46 -13.51
C PRO A 48 17.63 3.63 -12.28
N TYR A 49 16.70 2.91 -11.61
CA TYR A 49 16.93 2.28 -10.31
C TYR A 49 17.85 1.06 -10.37
N LYS A 50 17.64 0.15 -11.34
CA LYS A 50 18.42 -1.08 -11.57
C LYS A 50 18.69 -1.91 -10.31
N ARG A 51 17.70 -2.01 -9.41
CA ARG A 51 17.79 -2.78 -8.17
C ARG A 51 17.57 -4.28 -8.44
N PRO A 52 18.19 -5.17 -7.67
CA PRO A 52 17.86 -6.60 -7.72
C PRO A 52 16.36 -6.81 -7.48
N SER A 53 15.77 -7.77 -8.18
CA SER A 53 14.37 -8.14 -7.94
C SER A 53 14.22 -8.73 -6.53
N VAL A 54 13.23 -8.25 -5.80
CA VAL A 54 12.81 -8.83 -4.52
C VAL A 54 11.73 -9.90 -4.72
N VAL A 55 11.16 -9.98 -5.93
CA VAL A 55 10.13 -10.93 -6.30
C VAL A 55 10.80 -12.11 -7.03
N PRO A 56 10.46 -13.36 -6.70
CA PRO A 56 10.99 -14.54 -7.38
C PRO A 56 10.73 -14.52 -8.88
N ALA A 57 11.65 -15.09 -9.65
CA ALA A 57 11.49 -15.22 -11.09
C ALA A 57 10.18 -15.95 -11.45
N GLY A 58 9.48 -15.44 -12.45
CA GLY A 58 8.19 -15.97 -12.87
C GLY A 58 6.99 -15.54 -12.02
N CYS A 59 7.19 -14.81 -10.92
CA CYS A 59 6.13 -14.20 -10.11
C CYS A 59 6.08 -12.67 -10.26
N ASP A 60 6.79 -12.12 -11.22
CA ASP A 60 6.95 -10.69 -11.46
C ASP A 60 5.81 -10.09 -12.29
N TRP A 61 5.82 -8.77 -12.40
CA TRP A 61 4.80 -8.04 -13.15
C TRP A 61 4.66 -8.45 -14.62
N PRO A 62 5.77 -8.63 -15.40
CA PRO A 62 5.68 -9.14 -16.76
C PRO A 62 4.98 -10.50 -16.88
N SER A 63 5.13 -11.35 -15.88
CA SER A 63 4.50 -12.66 -15.88
C SER A 63 2.98 -12.60 -15.76
N LEU A 64 2.43 -11.57 -15.11
CA LEU A 64 1.00 -11.28 -15.08
C LEU A 64 0.50 -10.69 -16.41
N LEU A 65 1.26 -9.75 -16.99
CA LEU A 65 0.90 -9.11 -18.26
C LEU A 65 0.88 -10.09 -19.45
N ALA A 66 1.71 -11.12 -19.39
CA ALA A 66 1.84 -12.12 -20.45
C ALA A 66 0.65 -13.11 -20.50
N ARG A 67 -0.27 -13.06 -19.53
CA ARG A 67 -1.38 -14.02 -19.41
C ARG A 67 -2.73 -13.32 -19.48
N ASP A 68 -3.77 -14.08 -19.83
CA ASP A 68 -5.14 -13.60 -19.89
C ASP A 68 -6.13 -14.68 -19.41
N GLY A 69 -7.40 -14.30 -19.21
CA GLY A 69 -8.46 -15.22 -18.83
C GLY A 69 -8.16 -16.04 -17.59
N GLY A 70 -8.53 -17.33 -17.60
CA GLY A 70 -8.30 -18.25 -16.48
C GLY A 70 -6.83 -18.54 -16.19
N GLU A 71 -5.94 -18.39 -17.19
CA GLU A 71 -4.50 -18.54 -16.97
C GLU A 71 -3.96 -17.41 -16.11
N LEU A 72 -4.41 -16.18 -16.34
CA LEU A 72 -4.03 -15.03 -15.51
C LEU A 72 -4.51 -15.22 -14.06
N GLU A 73 -5.76 -15.63 -13.89
CA GLU A 73 -6.34 -15.85 -12.55
C GLU A 73 -5.59 -16.94 -11.78
N THR A 74 -5.33 -18.08 -12.41
CA THR A 74 -4.59 -19.18 -11.82
C THR A 74 -3.16 -18.77 -11.48
N HIS A 75 -2.49 -18.05 -12.39
CA HIS A 75 -1.14 -17.56 -12.17
C HIS A 75 -1.07 -16.52 -11.05
N TYR A 76 -2.02 -15.59 -10.99
CA TYR A 76 -2.07 -14.58 -9.93
C TYR A 76 -2.24 -15.24 -8.55
N ARG A 77 -3.09 -16.27 -8.43
CA ARG A 77 -3.22 -17.06 -7.21
C ARG A 77 -1.89 -17.70 -6.81
N HIS A 78 -1.19 -18.31 -7.77
CA HIS A 78 0.14 -18.90 -7.54
C HIS A 78 1.16 -17.86 -7.07
N VAL A 79 1.16 -16.66 -7.66
CA VAL A 79 2.03 -15.55 -7.26
C VAL A 79 1.78 -15.16 -5.79
N LEU A 80 0.51 -14.95 -5.41
CA LEU A 80 0.15 -14.60 -4.03
C LEU A 80 0.60 -15.66 -3.02
N GLU A 81 0.37 -16.94 -3.32
CA GLU A 81 0.78 -18.06 -2.48
C GLU A 81 2.32 -18.17 -2.33
N THR A 82 3.02 -17.94 -3.42
CA THR A 82 4.49 -18.00 -3.44
C THR A 82 5.10 -16.89 -2.59
N LEU A 83 4.61 -15.65 -2.76
CA LEU A 83 5.08 -14.49 -2.01
C LEU A 83 4.66 -14.55 -0.54
N GLY A 84 3.52 -15.13 -0.24
CA GLY A 84 3.05 -15.33 1.13
C GLY A 84 3.93 -16.24 2.00
N LYS A 85 4.79 -17.06 1.38
CA LYS A 85 5.78 -17.92 2.06
C LYS A 85 7.11 -17.21 2.32
N SER A 86 7.28 -16.00 1.81
CA SER A 86 8.49 -15.20 1.98
C SER A 86 8.58 -14.60 3.38
N GLY A 87 9.79 -14.19 3.79
CA GLY A 87 10.03 -13.42 5.02
C GLY A 87 10.05 -11.91 4.77
N GLY A 88 10.26 -11.14 5.84
CA GLY A 88 10.39 -9.69 5.78
C GLY A 88 9.13 -8.98 5.27
N THR A 89 9.30 -7.86 4.57
CA THR A 89 8.19 -7.04 4.04
C THR A 89 7.26 -7.82 3.11
N LEU A 90 7.80 -8.74 2.28
CA LEU A 90 6.98 -9.62 1.45
C LEU A 90 6.06 -10.48 2.31
N GLY A 91 6.59 -11.09 3.37
CA GLY A 91 5.79 -11.89 4.29
C GLY A 91 4.70 -11.10 4.99
N VAL A 92 4.94 -9.83 5.34
CA VAL A 92 3.89 -8.97 5.93
C VAL A 92 2.80 -8.67 4.91
N ILE A 93 3.16 -8.29 3.67
CA ILE A 93 2.21 -7.89 2.63
C ILE A 93 1.42 -9.10 2.11
N PHE A 94 2.07 -10.23 1.88
CA PHE A 94 1.46 -11.38 1.16
C PHE A 94 1.06 -12.57 2.04
N ARG A 95 1.31 -12.54 3.35
CA ARG A 95 0.92 -13.64 4.25
C ARG A 95 -0.57 -13.90 4.16
N LYS A 96 -0.95 -15.15 3.85
CA LYS A 96 -2.34 -15.57 3.65
C LYS A 96 -3.08 -14.74 2.57
N ALA A 97 -2.36 -14.11 1.65
CA ALA A 97 -2.98 -13.38 0.55
C ALA A 97 -3.79 -14.33 -0.32
N GLN A 98 -5.00 -13.91 -0.68
CA GLN A 98 -5.91 -14.66 -1.53
C GLN A 98 -6.41 -13.79 -2.68
N ASN A 99 -6.52 -14.35 -3.86
CA ASN A 99 -7.25 -13.70 -4.93
C ASN A 99 -8.75 -13.68 -4.61
N LYS A 100 -9.32 -12.50 -4.50
CA LYS A 100 -10.76 -12.27 -4.30
C LYS A 100 -11.47 -11.88 -5.59
N ILE A 101 -10.73 -11.60 -6.66
CA ILE A 101 -11.26 -11.21 -7.95
C ILE A 101 -11.52 -12.49 -8.74
N GLN A 102 -12.79 -12.92 -8.78
CA GLN A 102 -13.18 -14.17 -9.43
C GLN A 102 -13.34 -14.01 -10.95
N ASN A 103 -13.64 -12.81 -11.42
CA ASN A 103 -13.79 -12.51 -12.84
C ASN A 103 -12.43 -12.22 -13.48
N PRO A 104 -11.91 -13.11 -14.34
CA PRO A 104 -10.59 -12.92 -14.96
C PRO A 104 -10.52 -11.68 -15.86
N ALA A 105 -11.64 -11.29 -16.49
CA ALA A 105 -11.66 -10.08 -17.31
C ALA A 105 -11.47 -8.80 -16.47
N LEU A 106 -12.05 -8.74 -15.26
CA LEU A 106 -11.82 -7.63 -14.33
C LEU A 106 -10.40 -7.64 -13.79
N LEU A 107 -9.84 -8.80 -13.44
CA LEU A 107 -8.45 -8.92 -13.05
C LEU A 107 -7.53 -8.40 -14.16
N ARG A 108 -7.77 -8.78 -15.42
CA ARG A 108 -7.02 -8.28 -16.57
C ARG A 108 -7.09 -6.76 -16.69
N ARG A 109 -8.28 -6.18 -16.54
CA ARG A 109 -8.48 -4.72 -16.58
C ARG A 109 -7.73 -4.01 -15.44
N LEU A 110 -7.76 -4.55 -14.23
CA LEU A 110 -6.97 -3.98 -13.11
C LEU A 110 -5.47 -4.01 -13.42
N VAL A 111 -4.96 -5.13 -13.92
CA VAL A 111 -3.55 -5.28 -14.25
C VAL A 111 -3.16 -4.34 -15.41
N ALA A 112 -3.83 -4.46 -16.57
CA ALA A 112 -3.39 -3.82 -17.80
C ALA A 112 -3.90 -2.38 -17.98
N ASP A 113 -5.13 -2.07 -17.55
CA ASP A 113 -5.77 -0.80 -17.85
C ASP A 113 -5.70 0.19 -16.69
N LEU A 114 -5.54 -0.28 -15.45
CA LEU A 114 -5.41 0.58 -14.28
C LEU A 114 -3.94 0.68 -13.83
N ILE A 115 -3.37 -0.45 -13.37
CA ILE A 115 -2.07 -0.41 -12.68
C ILE A 115 -0.91 -0.23 -13.66
N ASP A 116 -0.92 -0.90 -14.80
CA ASP A 116 0.18 -0.82 -15.78
C ASP A 116 0.26 0.53 -16.51
N LYS A 117 -0.81 1.30 -16.53
CA LYS A 117 -0.85 2.62 -17.18
C LYS A 117 -0.02 3.70 -16.48
N GLU A 118 0.36 3.47 -15.24
CA GLU A 118 1.15 4.41 -14.45
C GLU A 118 2.56 3.89 -14.19
N GLN A 119 3.50 4.83 -14.09
CA GLN A 119 4.86 4.57 -13.60
C GLN A 119 4.94 4.92 -12.12
N TRP A 120 4.47 4.01 -11.28
CA TRP A 120 4.32 4.23 -9.84
C TRP A 120 5.61 4.61 -9.13
N SER A 121 6.74 4.02 -9.54
CA SER A 121 8.05 4.34 -8.95
C SER A 121 8.58 5.72 -9.34
N ALA A 122 8.09 6.30 -10.43
CA ALA A 122 8.46 7.64 -10.87
C ALA A 122 7.60 8.75 -10.23
N LEU A 123 6.47 8.42 -9.63
CA LEU A 123 5.67 9.37 -8.87
C LEU A 123 6.39 9.72 -7.57
N ASP A 124 6.24 10.96 -7.12
CA ASP A 124 6.71 11.37 -5.80
C ASP A 124 6.06 10.53 -4.69
N ALA A 125 6.78 10.32 -3.58
CA ALA A 125 6.28 9.55 -2.45
C ALA A 125 4.98 10.13 -1.90
N ASP A 126 4.89 11.46 -1.80
CA ASP A 126 3.70 12.16 -1.34
C ASP A 126 2.48 11.88 -2.23
N VAL A 127 2.65 11.93 -3.57
CA VAL A 127 1.55 11.67 -4.52
C VAL A 127 1.04 10.22 -4.40
N LYS A 128 1.94 9.24 -4.26
CA LYS A 128 1.57 7.82 -4.10
C LYS A 128 0.88 7.56 -2.77
N GLY A 129 1.48 8.10 -1.73
CA GLY A 129 0.99 8.00 -0.37
C GLY A 129 -0.40 8.63 -0.24
N ASP A 130 -0.56 9.87 -0.67
CA ASP A 130 -1.84 10.59 -0.66
C ASP A 130 -2.92 9.85 -1.48
N ALA A 131 -2.55 9.27 -2.63
CA ALA A 131 -3.49 8.49 -3.43
C ALA A 131 -3.98 7.25 -2.67
N TYR A 132 -3.06 6.52 -2.02
CA TYR A 132 -3.41 5.33 -1.26
C TYR A 132 -4.19 5.65 0.00
N GLU A 133 -3.78 6.67 0.73
CA GLU A 133 -4.52 7.15 1.90
C GLU A 133 -5.91 7.68 1.55
N GLY A 134 -6.07 8.37 0.42
CA GLY A 134 -7.39 8.79 -0.06
C GLY A 134 -8.34 7.62 -0.35
N LEU A 135 -7.81 6.46 -0.78
CA LEU A 135 -8.61 5.23 -0.89
C LEU A 135 -9.01 4.68 0.49
N LEU A 136 -8.09 4.71 1.46
CA LEU A 136 -8.37 4.27 2.83
C LEU A 136 -9.42 5.16 3.51
N GLU A 137 -9.34 6.49 3.32
CA GLU A 137 -10.35 7.44 3.82
C GLU A 137 -11.74 7.18 3.23
N LYS A 138 -11.82 7.02 1.91
CA LYS A 138 -13.09 6.72 1.23
C LYS A 138 -13.70 5.40 1.72
N ASN A 139 -12.87 4.38 1.94
CA ASN A 139 -13.34 3.14 2.54
C ASN A 139 -13.92 3.37 3.95
N ALA A 140 -13.29 4.20 4.76
CA ALA A 140 -13.77 4.51 6.11
C ALA A 140 -15.09 5.29 6.11
N GLU A 141 -15.30 6.19 5.15
CA GLU A 141 -16.55 6.94 4.99
C GLU A 141 -17.72 6.05 4.60
N ASP A 142 -17.50 5.11 3.69
CA ASP A 142 -18.54 4.20 3.21
C ASP A 142 -18.87 3.08 4.20
N THR A 143 -17.93 2.72 5.08
CA THR A 143 -18.11 1.65 6.09
C THR A 143 -18.88 2.12 7.33
N LYS A 144 -19.41 3.34 7.37
CA LYS A 144 -20.21 3.89 8.49
C LYS A 144 -21.44 3.06 8.89
N SER A 145 -21.74 1.98 8.17
CA SER A 145 -22.90 1.12 8.42
C SER A 145 -22.60 -0.21 9.14
N GLY A 146 -21.41 -0.46 9.72
CA GLY A 146 -21.43 -1.57 10.64
C GLY A 146 -20.30 -2.55 10.78
N ALA A 147 -19.06 -2.22 10.65
CA ALA A 147 -17.99 -3.10 11.13
C ALA A 147 -16.83 -2.29 11.70
N GLY A 148 -16.93 -1.87 12.91
CA GLY A 148 -15.95 -1.64 13.97
C GLY A 148 -14.48 -1.31 13.69
N GLN A 149 -14.05 -1.05 12.48
CA GLN A 149 -12.73 -0.53 12.21
C GLN A 149 -12.82 0.99 12.14
N TYR A 150 -12.48 1.61 13.26
CA TYR A 150 -12.47 3.07 13.37
C TYR A 150 -11.23 3.62 12.68
N PHE A 151 -11.45 4.24 11.53
CA PHE A 151 -10.42 5.10 10.91
C PHE A 151 -10.35 6.41 11.70
N THR A 152 -9.20 6.69 12.27
CA THR A 152 -9.00 7.95 13.01
C THR A 152 -8.86 9.10 12.04
N PRO A 153 -9.71 10.15 12.15
CA PRO A 153 -9.64 11.29 11.24
C PRO A 153 -8.25 11.94 11.24
N ARG A 154 -7.72 12.26 10.07
CA ARG A 154 -6.38 12.85 9.92
C ARG A 154 -6.18 14.15 10.70
N ALA A 155 -7.21 14.98 10.77
CA ALA A 155 -7.15 16.20 11.55
C ALA A 155 -6.88 15.93 13.04
N LEU A 156 -7.50 14.87 13.59
CA LEU A 156 -7.27 14.43 14.97
C LEU A 156 -5.85 13.86 15.15
N ILE A 157 -5.41 13.01 14.22
CA ILE A 157 -4.04 12.45 14.24
C ILE A 157 -3.01 13.58 14.25
N ARG A 158 -3.13 14.55 13.33
CA ARG A 158 -2.23 15.70 13.25
C ARG A 158 -2.24 16.51 14.54
N ALA A 159 -3.40 16.83 15.08
CA ALA A 159 -3.50 17.58 16.33
C ALA A 159 -2.82 16.88 17.52
N ILE A 160 -2.94 15.55 17.61
CA ILE A 160 -2.27 14.76 18.64
C ILE A 160 -0.75 14.76 18.42
N VAL A 161 -0.28 14.53 17.20
CA VAL A 161 1.15 14.52 16.87
C VAL A 161 1.78 15.90 17.08
N ASP A 162 1.07 16.98 16.69
CA ASP A 162 1.50 18.36 16.95
C ASP A 162 1.63 18.67 18.47
N GLY A 163 0.72 18.10 19.27
CA GLY A 163 0.80 18.20 20.73
C GLY A 163 1.95 17.40 21.33
N MET A 164 2.23 16.22 20.81
CA MET A 164 3.31 15.31 21.26
C MET A 164 4.71 15.77 20.84
N ARG A 165 4.82 16.47 19.72
CA ARG A 165 6.08 17.02 19.18
C ARG A 165 7.23 16.01 19.12
N PRO A 166 7.08 14.92 18.38
CA PRO A 166 8.12 13.92 18.28
C PRO A 166 9.41 14.52 17.69
N ALA A 167 10.57 14.07 18.20
CA ALA A 167 11.86 14.63 17.86
C ALA A 167 12.80 13.59 17.19
N PRO A 168 13.81 14.05 16.41
CA PRO A 168 14.79 13.16 15.80
C PRO A 168 15.52 12.29 16.84
N GLY A 169 15.69 11.01 16.52
CA GLY A 169 16.34 10.03 17.40
C GLY A 169 15.42 9.36 18.42
N GLN A 170 14.16 9.78 18.50
CA GLN A 170 13.15 9.08 19.31
C GLN A 170 12.58 7.87 18.56
N THR A 171 12.26 6.84 19.33
CA THR A 171 11.48 5.69 18.86
C THR A 171 10.00 5.95 19.13
N ILE A 172 9.17 5.70 18.12
CA ILE A 172 7.73 5.92 18.16
C ILE A 172 7.05 4.57 18.04
N ILE A 173 6.18 4.25 18.98
CA ILE A 173 5.44 3.00 19.01
C ILE A 173 3.95 3.31 18.99
N ASP A 174 3.27 2.71 18.01
CA ASP A 174 1.80 2.68 17.96
C ASP A 174 1.32 1.25 18.26
N PRO A 175 0.73 1.00 19.43
CA PRO A 175 0.34 -0.35 19.85
C PRO A 175 -0.93 -0.87 19.18
N ALA A 176 -1.63 -0.04 18.39
CA ALA A 176 -2.83 -0.39 17.64
C ALA A 176 -2.84 0.37 16.30
N CYS A 177 -1.78 0.18 15.52
CA CYS A 177 -1.43 1.11 14.43
C CYS A 177 -2.44 1.12 13.26
N GLY A 178 -3.34 0.16 13.16
CA GLY A 178 -4.29 0.10 12.06
C GLY A 178 -3.60 0.19 10.71
N THR A 179 -3.93 1.23 9.91
CA THR A 179 -3.30 1.51 8.62
C THR A 179 -2.05 2.41 8.70
N GLY A 180 -1.56 2.70 9.90
CA GLY A 180 -0.30 3.42 10.12
C GLY A 180 -0.41 4.95 10.13
N GLY A 181 -1.61 5.50 10.29
CA GLY A 181 -1.82 6.94 10.23
C GLY A 181 -0.99 7.76 11.23
N PHE A 182 -0.90 7.32 12.49
CA PHE A 182 -0.06 7.98 13.50
C PHE A 182 1.44 7.88 13.19
N LEU A 183 1.89 6.72 12.68
CA LEU A 183 3.29 6.52 12.30
C LEU A 183 3.70 7.44 11.16
N LEU A 184 2.84 7.58 10.15
CA LEU A 184 3.06 8.51 9.04
C LEU A 184 3.07 9.95 9.49
N ALA A 185 2.08 10.36 10.28
CA ALA A 185 2.01 11.74 10.78
C ALA A 185 3.23 12.09 11.64
N ALA A 186 3.73 11.15 12.44
CA ALA A 186 4.95 11.35 13.22
C ALA A 186 6.19 11.45 12.34
N TYR A 187 6.30 10.61 11.29
CA TYR A 187 7.35 10.71 10.29
C TYR A 187 7.37 12.08 9.60
N ASP A 188 6.20 12.53 9.13
CA ASP A 188 6.05 13.80 8.45
C ASP A 188 6.37 14.98 9.39
N TYR A 189 5.89 14.91 10.63
CA TYR A 189 6.20 15.94 11.64
C TYR A 189 7.72 16.08 11.82
N ILE A 190 8.41 14.97 12.09
CA ILE A 190 9.87 14.99 12.30
C ILE A 190 10.59 15.49 11.04
N SER A 191 10.18 15.02 9.87
CA SER A 191 10.82 15.37 8.60
C SER A 191 10.64 16.86 8.24
N ASN A 192 9.48 17.44 8.57
CA ASN A 192 9.13 18.81 8.19
C ASN A 192 9.57 19.85 9.23
N HIS A 193 9.64 19.49 10.52
CA HIS A 193 9.95 20.42 11.58
C HIS A 193 11.43 20.41 12.00
N HIS A 194 12.24 19.44 11.52
CA HIS A 194 13.62 19.31 11.91
C HIS A 194 14.56 19.15 10.71
N LYS A 195 15.74 19.79 10.80
CA LYS A 195 16.84 19.55 9.84
C LYS A 195 17.54 18.26 10.20
N LEU A 196 17.26 17.18 9.48
CA LEU A 196 17.82 15.87 9.72
C LEU A 196 19.14 15.68 8.97
N ASP A 197 20.17 15.17 9.66
CA ASP A 197 21.37 14.66 9.04
C ASP A 197 21.13 13.29 8.37
N ARG A 198 22.16 12.74 7.70
CA ARG A 198 22.05 11.46 6.99
C ARG A 198 21.73 10.27 7.91
N LYS A 199 22.30 10.27 9.12
CA LYS A 199 22.07 9.18 10.10
C LYS A 199 20.67 9.24 10.67
N GLN A 200 20.21 10.44 11.02
CA GLN A 200 18.85 10.68 11.52
C GLN A 200 17.79 10.31 10.47
N LYS A 201 18.02 10.66 9.18
CA LYS A 201 17.14 10.24 8.10
C LYS A 201 17.08 8.72 7.92
N ALA A 202 18.22 8.04 8.02
CA ALA A 202 18.26 6.60 7.94
C ALA A 202 17.51 5.97 9.12
N PHE A 203 17.82 6.39 10.36
CA PHE A 203 17.15 5.90 11.57
C PHE A 203 15.64 6.11 11.51
N LEU A 204 15.18 7.31 11.12
CA LEU A 204 13.75 7.62 11.01
C LEU A 204 13.02 6.67 10.03
N LYS A 205 13.69 6.28 8.94
CA LYS A 205 13.11 5.39 7.92
C LYS A 205 13.12 3.90 8.29
N THR A 206 14.09 3.46 9.05
CA THR A 206 14.34 2.02 9.21
C THR A 206 14.21 1.50 10.63
N GLU A 207 14.23 2.38 11.63
CA GLU A 207 14.35 1.97 13.03
C GLU A 207 13.42 2.73 13.99
N ALA A 208 12.99 3.96 13.64
CA ALA A 208 12.25 4.81 14.57
C ALA A 208 10.79 4.43 14.75
N LEU A 209 10.14 3.86 13.72
CA LEU A 209 8.70 3.64 13.69
C LEU A 209 8.36 2.19 13.94
N HIS A 210 7.56 1.93 14.97
CA HIS A 210 7.09 0.60 15.31
C HIS A 210 5.56 0.58 15.41
N GLY A 211 4.94 -0.33 14.68
CA GLY A 211 3.49 -0.57 14.75
C GLY A 211 3.19 -1.97 15.24
N VAL A 212 2.20 -2.10 16.10
CA VAL A 212 1.61 -3.38 16.49
C VAL A 212 0.18 -3.43 15.99
N GLU A 213 -0.18 -4.49 15.29
CA GLU A 213 -1.53 -4.68 14.76
C GLU A 213 -1.90 -6.17 14.81
N ILE A 214 -3.05 -6.49 15.38
CA ILE A 214 -3.54 -7.87 15.52
C ILE A 214 -4.31 -8.34 14.29
N VAL A 215 -4.84 -7.41 13.49
CA VAL A 215 -5.60 -7.71 12.28
C VAL A 215 -4.64 -7.75 11.08
N GLU A 216 -4.40 -8.93 10.52
CA GLU A 216 -3.43 -9.13 9.45
C GLU A 216 -3.69 -8.25 8.21
N SER A 217 -4.96 -8.02 7.85
CA SER A 217 -5.30 -7.12 6.74
C SER A 217 -4.92 -5.66 7.02
N ALA A 218 -5.15 -5.17 8.24
CA ALA A 218 -4.77 -3.81 8.62
C ALA A 218 -3.24 -3.66 8.68
N ALA A 219 -2.53 -4.64 9.24
CA ALA A 219 -1.06 -4.66 9.25
C ALA A 219 -0.46 -4.62 7.83
N ARG A 220 -1.06 -5.35 6.88
CA ARG A 220 -0.70 -5.33 5.46
C ARG A 220 -0.89 -3.95 4.84
N LEU A 221 -2.04 -3.33 5.08
CA LEU A 221 -2.33 -1.98 4.60
C LEU A 221 -1.37 -0.95 5.20
N CYS A 222 -1.02 -1.08 6.50
CA CYS A 222 -0.01 -0.27 7.16
C CYS A 222 1.35 -0.40 6.47
N ALA A 223 1.84 -1.62 6.26
CA ALA A 223 3.13 -1.86 5.60
C ALA A 223 3.17 -1.27 4.19
N MET A 224 2.08 -1.39 3.43
CA MET A 224 2.01 -0.81 2.09
C MET A 224 1.93 0.72 2.14
N ASN A 225 1.21 1.27 3.11
CA ASN A 225 1.10 2.71 3.30
C ASN A 225 2.48 3.34 3.59
N LEU A 226 3.22 2.78 4.53
CA LEU A 226 4.60 3.20 4.82
C LEU A 226 5.50 3.07 3.58
N LEU A 227 5.44 1.94 2.87
CA LEU A 227 6.23 1.71 1.65
C LEU A 227 5.95 2.76 0.56
N LEU A 228 4.70 3.15 0.36
CA LEU A 228 4.31 4.16 -0.64
C LEU A 228 4.82 5.55 -0.27
N HIS A 229 4.91 5.88 1.02
CA HIS A 229 5.53 7.10 1.54
C HIS A 229 7.08 7.03 1.58
N GLY A 230 7.67 5.93 1.15
CA GLY A 230 9.12 5.76 1.05
C GLY A 230 9.82 5.45 2.37
N ILE A 231 9.07 4.90 3.31
CA ILE A 231 9.51 4.43 4.63
C ILE A 231 9.76 2.93 4.58
#